data_dc247a23f57b5b650a37aba5b14f1b03
#
_entry.id   dc247a23f57b5b650a37aba5b14f1b03
#
_cell.length_a   1.000
_cell.length_b   1.000
_cell.length_c   1.000
_cell.angle_alpha   90.00
_cell.angle_beta   90.00
_cell.angle_gamma   90.00
#
_symmetry.space_group_name_H-M   'P 1'
#
loop_
_entity.id
_entity.type
_entity.pdbx_description
1 polymer ?
#
loop_
_entity_poly.entity_id
_entity_poly.type
_entity_poly.pdbx_seq_one_letter_code
_entity_poly.pdbx_strand_id
1 'polypeptide(L)'
;MELNEAFAAQSLACLKELHLDPSIVNVNGGAIALGHPIGCSGARILVTLIYEMQRRNVEVGLASLCVGGGMGYAMIVERGWYF
;
A
#
# COMPACT_ATOMS: atom_id res chain seq x y z
N MET A 1 -4.46 -1.93 3.75
CA MET A 1 -3.82 -2.04 2.45
C MET A 1 -3.03 -0.78 2.15
N GLU A 2 -1.86 -0.93 1.58
CA GLU A 2 -1.03 0.19 1.11
C GLU A 2 -0.90 0.11 -0.40
N LEU A 3 -1.41 1.09 -1.09
CA LEU A 3 -1.31 1.25 -2.53
C LEU A 3 -0.49 2.51 -2.82
N ASN A 4 0.67 2.36 -3.43
CA ASN A 4 1.53 3.52 -3.64
C ASN A 4 0.87 4.53 -4.59
N GLU A 5 0.86 5.77 -4.17
CA GLU A 5 0.26 6.87 -4.91
C GLU A 5 1.30 7.54 -5.81
N ALA A 6 1.81 6.80 -6.78
CA ALA A 6 2.70 7.40 -7.78
C ALA A 6 1.95 8.50 -8.57
N PHE A 7 0.68 8.24 -8.88
CA PHE A 7 -0.24 9.19 -9.48
C PHE A 7 -1.62 9.00 -8.86
N ALA A 8 -2.32 10.10 -8.59
CA ALA A 8 -3.67 10.04 -8.04
C ALA A 8 -4.63 9.27 -8.97
N ALA A 9 -4.54 9.53 -10.27
CA ALA A 9 -5.38 8.86 -11.27
C ALA A 9 -5.17 7.34 -11.27
N GLN A 10 -3.94 6.88 -11.15
CA GLN A 10 -3.61 5.46 -11.10
C GLN A 10 -4.18 4.81 -9.83
N SER A 11 -4.06 5.46 -8.69
CA SER A 11 -4.60 4.95 -7.43
C SER A 11 -6.13 4.87 -7.46
N LEU A 12 -6.78 5.89 -7.99
CA LEU A 12 -8.23 5.90 -8.13
C LEU A 12 -8.71 4.82 -9.09
N ALA A 13 -7.99 4.60 -10.20
CA ALA A 13 -8.30 3.54 -11.15
C ALA A 13 -8.22 2.16 -10.49
N CYS A 14 -7.18 1.90 -9.70
CA CYS A 14 -7.03 0.65 -8.97
C CYS A 14 -8.16 0.42 -7.97
N LEU A 15 -8.52 1.45 -7.21
CA LEU A 15 -9.64 1.37 -6.27
C LEU A 15 -10.93 1.00 -6.98
N LYS A 16 -11.20 1.63 -8.12
CA LYS A 16 -12.40 1.40 -8.90
C LYS A 16 -12.45 0.00 -9.51
N GLU A 17 -11.37 -0.42 -10.17
CA GLU A 17 -11.31 -1.71 -10.86
C GLU A 17 -11.38 -2.89 -9.89
N LEU A 18 -10.77 -2.75 -8.71
CA LEU A 18 -10.72 -3.81 -7.71
C LEU A 18 -11.88 -3.72 -6.71
N HIS A 19 -12.77 -2.74 -6.86
CA HIS A 19 -13.89 -2.51 -5.94
C HIS A 19 -13.43 -2.43 -4.48
N LEU A 20 -12.34 -1.70 -4.24
CA LEU A 20 -11.78 -1.56 -2.89
C LEU A 20 -12.51 -0.49 -2.10
N ASP A 21 -12.67 -0.75 -0.81
CA ASP A 21 -13.18 0.24 0.13
C ASP A 21 -12.08 1.24 0.47
N PRO A 22 -12.24 2.53 0.13
CA PRO A 22 -11.21 3.54 0.43
C PRO A 22 -10.84 3.64 1.90
N SER A 23 -11.73 3.24 2.81
CA SER A 23 -11.48 3.34 4.25
C SER A 23 -10.40 2.40 4.75
N ILE A 24 -10.01 1.39 3.96
CA ILE A 24 -8.95 0.45 4.32
C ILE A 24 -7.66 0.66 3.54
N VAL A 25 -7.61 1.67 2.67
CA VAL A 25 -6.47 1.93 1.80
C VAL A 25 -5.76 3.20 2.23
N ASN A 26 -4.44 3.12 2.40
CA ASN A 26 -3.57 4.27 2.73
C ASN A 26 -4.10 5.09 3.91
N VAL A 27 -4.47 4.42 4.97
CA VAL A 27 -5.15 5.04 6.11
C VAL A 27 -4.28 6.03 6.90
N ASN A 28 -2.97 6.00 6.70
CA ASN A 28 -2.02 6.93 7.33
C ASN A 28 -1.48 7.95 6.33
N GLY A 29 -2.16 8.14 5.20
CA GLY A 29 -1.70 8.95 4.09
C GLY A 29 -0.85 8.14 3.11
N GLY A 30 -0.65 8.67 1.94
CA GLY A 30 0.13 8.04 0.88
C GLY A 30 1.18 8.98 0.30
N ALA A 31 1.75 8.61 -0.83
CA ALA A 31 2.85 9.36 -1.45
C ALA A 31 2.50 10.80 -1.82
N ILE A 32 1.25 11.08 -2.11
CA ILE A 32 0.81 12.45 -2.42
C ILE A 32 1.05 13.36 -1.21
N ALA A 33 0.78 12.84 -0.01
CA ALA A 33 1.00 13.59 1.23
C ALA A 33 2.43 13.46 1.76
N LEU A 34 3.03 12.27 1.64
CA LEU A 34 4.29 11.91 2.31
C LEU A 34 5.52 12.02 1.42
N GLY A 35 5.33 11.98 0.10
CA GLY A 35 6.41 11.94 -0.87
C GLY A 35 6.62 10.54 -1.45
N HIS A 36 7.24 10.50 -2.63
CA HIS A 36 7.52 9.26 -3.35
C HIS A 36 9.02 9.15 -3.63
N PRO A 37 9.84 8.75 -2.65
CA PRO A 37 11.26 8.51 -2.89
C PRO A 37 11.40 7.18 -3.64
N ILE A 38 11.67 7.26 -4.94
CA ILE A 38 11.61 6.12 -5.86
C ILE A 38 12.39 4.91 -5.36
N GLY A 39 13.58 5.14 -4.80
CA GLY A 39 14.45 4.06 -4.33
C GLY A 39 13.97 3.37 -3.07
N CYS A 40 12.98 3.92 -2.35
CA CYS A 40 12.53 3.33 -1.08
C CYS A 40 11.01 3.27 -0.90
N SER A 41 10.22 3.69 -1.88
CA SER A 41 8.75 3.67 -1.73
C SER A 41 8.21 2.29 -1.42
N GLY A 42 8.76 1.24 -2.03
CA GLY A 42 8.37 -0.14 -1.72
C GLY A 42 8.58 -0.49 -0.26
N ALA A 43 9.75 -0.20 0.27
CA ALA A 43 10.05 -0.42 1.69
C ALA A 43 9.16 0.46 2.58
N ARG A 44 8.94 1.72 2.19
CA ARG A 44 8.11 2.65 2.96
C ARG A 44 6.69 2.15 3.11
N ILE A 45 6.04 1.73 2.01
CA ILE A 45 4.66 1.25 2.09
C ILE A 45 4.55 -0.05 2.88
N LEU A 46 5.55 -0.93 2.77
CA LEU A 46 5.57 -2.17 3.53
C LEU A 46 5.70 -1.92 5.03
N VAL A 47 6.58 -1.03 5.43
CA VAL A 47 6.75 -0.64 6.84
C VAL A 47 5.46 -0.03 7.38
N THR A 48 4.85 0.88 6.65
CA THR A 48 3.57 1.50 7.04
C THR A 48 2.48 0.43 7.19
N LEU A 49 2.40 -0.51 6.24
CA LEU A 49 1.43 -1.60 6.29
C LEU A 49 1.61 -2.46 7.54
N ILE A 50 2.84 -2.85 7.85
CA ILE A 50 3.13 -3.72 8.99
C ILE A 50 2.72 -3.04 10.30
N TYR A 51 3.09 -1.77 10.50
CA TYR A 51 2.69 -1.05 11.70
C TYR A 51 1.19 -0.88 11.82
N GLU A 52 0.51 -0.62 10.70
CA GLU A 52 -0.94 -0.50 10.72
C GLU A 52 -1.62 -1.84 11.00
N MET A 53 -1.09 -2.95 10.48
CA MET A 53 -1.58 -4.29 10.80
C MET A 53 -1.48 -4.58 12.29
N GLN A 54 -0.35 -4.21 12.91
CA GLN A 54 -0.17 -4.36 14.36
C GLN A 54 -1.18 -3.51 15.12
N ARG A 55 -1.33 -2.26 14.73
CA ARG A 55 -2.25 -1.33 15.40
C ARG A 55 -3.70 -1.80 15.32
N ARG A 56 -4.12 -2.34 14.17
CA ARG A 56 -5.48 -2.83 13.95
C ARG A 56 -5.68 -4.28 14.37
N ASN A 57 -4.61 -4.99 14.70
CA ASN A 57 -4.64 -6.41 15.03
C ASN A 57 -5.28 -7.25 13.90
N VAL A 58 -4.94 -6.93 12.66
CA VAL A 58 -5.39 -7.69 11.49
C VAL A 58 -4.30 -8.66 11.05
N GLU A 59 -4.70 -9.76 10.39
CA GLU A 59 -3.80 -10.86 10.08
C GLU A 59 -3.20 -10.77 8.68
N VAL A 60 -3.89 -10.14 7.73
CA VAL A 60 -3.46 -10.11 6.33
C VAL A 60 -3.42 -8.67 5.85
N GLY A 61 -2.37 -8.34 5.15
CA GLY A 61 -2.21 -7.03 4.52
C GLY A 61 -1.70 -7.16 3.10
N LEU A 62 -1.95 -6.15 2.30
CA LEU A 62 -1.51 -6.07 0.91
C LEU A 62 -0.82 -4.74 0.67
N ALA A 63 0.36 -4.81 0.09
CA ALA A 63 1.07 -3.64 -0.42
C ALA A 63 1.25 -3.78 -1.92
N SER A 64 1.03 -2.71 -2.65
CA SER A 64 1.15 -2.72 -4.11
C SER A 64 1.69 -1.39 -4.61
N LEU A 65 2.47 -1.45 -5.67
CA LEU A 65 2.99 -0.27 -6.34
C LEU A 65 3.20 -0.54 -7.82
N CYS A 66 3.12 0.52 -8.62
CA CYS A 66 3.52 0.44 -10.01
C CYS A 66 5.03 0.62 -10.13
N VAL A 67 5.62 0.05 -11.17
CA VAL A 67 7.01 0.25 -11.54
C VAL A 67 7.06 0.68 -13.00
N GLY A 68 8.21 1.18 -13.46
CA GLY A 68 8.34 1.67 -14.82
C GLY A 68 7.99 0.61 -15.88
N GLY A 69 7.60 1.05 -17.08
CA GLY A 69 7.28 0.16 -18.18
C GLY A 69 5.92 -0.50 -18.12
N GLY A 70 4.98 0.05 -17.38
CA GLY A 70 3.63 -0.49 -17.27
C GLY A 70 3.53 -1.74 -16.41
N MET A 71 4.51 -1.98 -15.55
CA MET A 71 4.55 -3.12 -14.63
C MET A 71 4.04 -2.73 -13.25
N GLY A 72 3.78 -3.73 -12.43
CA GLY A 72 3.44 -3.53 -11.03
C GLY A 72 3.94 -4.66 -10.15
N TYR A 73 4.08 -4.39 -8.89
CA TYR A 73 4.38 -5.38 -7.86
C TYR A 73 3.32 -5.34 -6.78
N ALA A 74 2.99 -6.50 -6.27
CA ALA A 74 2.09 -6.62 -5.13
C ALA A 74 2.65 -7.68 -4.18
N MET A 75 2.48 -7.45 -2.89
CA MET A 75 2.91 -8.39 -1.85
C MET A 75 1.80 -8.52 -0.82
N ILE A 76 1.43 -9.76 -0.54
CA ILE A 76 0.53 -10.08 0.57
C ILE A 76 1.41 -10.53 1.72
N VAL A 77 1.19 -9.94 2.89
CA VAL A 77 1.88 -10.32 4.12
C VAL A 77 0.87 -10.86 5.11
N GLU A 78 1.28 -11.88 5.84
CA GLU A 78 0.47 -12.51 6.84
C GLU A 78 1.15 -12.40 8.19
N ARG A 79 0.36 -12.13 9.20
CA ARG A 79 0.83 -11.99 10.55
C ARG A 79 1.15 -13.37 11.14
N GLY A 80 2.39 -13.53 11.62
CA GLY A 80 2.79 -14.74 12.34
C GLY A 80 2.63 -14.59 13.84
N TRP A 81 3.10 -15.60 14.57
CA TRP A 81 3.00 -15.65 16.04
C TRP A 81 3.77 -14.53 16.74
N TYR A 82 4.83 -13.99 16.11
CA TYR A 82 5.73 -13.00 16.70
C TYR A 82 5.46 -11.58 16.25
N PHE A 83 4.42 -11.39 15.50
CA PHE A 83 4.14 -10.12 14.84
C PHE A 83 3.25 -9.17 15.69
#